data_0975e8c92123c37c4805289dba3ec6ca
#
_entry.id   0975e8c92123c37c4805289dba3ec6ca
#
_cell.length_a   1.000
_cell.length_b   1.000
_cell.length_c   1.000
_cell.angle_alpha   90.00
_cell.angle_beta   90.00
_cell.angle_gamma   90.00
#
_symmetry.space_group_name_H-M   'P 1'
#
loop_
_entity.id
_entity.type
_entity.pdbx_description
1 polymer ?
#
loop_
_entity_poly.entity_id
_entity_poly.type
_entity_poly.pdbx_seq_one_letter_code
_entity_poly.pdbx_strand_id
1 'polypeptide(L)'
;MKPAPARARRVSLLLALTVVAAVSVSCTRREKPAAAAPADTTAALRLKETTVRNVTDHAITYRIYPSGKPEALETREIGPGAIDRFRTAGTLEVEFSTGKKDVLYSLDPGSPYSFRYDQGTTIDLFLGSHGRSDAVDLAPWVPTPQPVVDRMLELAQVTSKDVLYDVGCGDGRIVITAARRYGTRGVGIDIDPAMIEQSEKNAAAAGVERQVRFIAMDATKADISEATVVCLYLLPESNALMRPLLEAQLRPKSRVACHNYTIPGWESKQVLTETVKDENGEDHYIYLYVR
;
A
#
# COMPACT_ATOMS: atom_id res chain seq x y z
N MET A 1 -13.92 4.35 -16.41
CA MET A 1 -12.55 3.80 -16.58
C MET A 1 -12.38 2.75 -15.49
N LYS A 2 -11.95 1.55 -15.84
CA LYS A 2 -11.86 0.41 -14.90
C LYS A 2 -10.68 0.60 -13.94
N PRO A 3 -10.80 0.29 -12.64
CA PRO A 3 -9.64 0.12 -11.79
C PRO A 3 -8.78 -1.01 -12.35
N ALA A 4 -7.47 -0.79 -12.45
CA ALA A 4 -6.56 -1.79 -12.94
C ALA A 4 -6.45 -2.95 -11.94
N PRO A 5 -6.56 -4.20 -12.39
CA PRO A 5 -6.24 -5.36 -11.55
C PRO A 5 -4.75 -5.32 -11.21
N ALA A 6 -4.36 -5.93 -10.09
CA ALA A 6 -2.97 -6.09 -9.70
C ALA A 6 -2.14 -6.54 -10.91
N ARG A 7 -1.10 -5.77 -11.26
CA ARG A 7 -0.36 -5.93 -12.52
C ARG A 7 0.24 -7.33 -12.63
N ALA A 8 -0.25 -8.10 -13.61
CA ALA A 8 0.44 -9.27 -14.09
C ALA A 8 1.75 -8.83 -14.79
N ARG A 9 2.91 -9.12 -14.20
CA ARG A 9 4.21 -8.92 -14.86
C ARG A 9 4.37 -9.94 -15.97
N ARG A 10 4.34 -9.50 -17.22
CA ARG A 10 4.80 -10.32 -18.35
C ARG A 10 6.33 -10.40 -18.30
N VAL A 11 6.87 -11.59 -18.13
CA VAL A 11 8.29 -11.86 -18.28
C VAL A 11 8.58 -11.91 -19.79
N SER A 12 9.26 -10.87 -20.29
CA SER A 12 9.83 -10.89 -21.65
C SER A 12 11.20 -11.54 -21.60
N LEU A 13 11.35 -12.67 -22.29
CA LEU A 13 12.60 -13.38 -22.47
C LEU A 13 13.47 -12.59 -23.48
N LEU A 14 14.49 -11.88 -23.01
CA LEU A 14 15.53 -11.28 -23.87
C LEU A 14 16.74 -12.23 -23.96
N LEU A 15 16.97 -12.72 -25.16
CA LEU A 15 18.18 -13.46 -25.54
C LEU A 15 19.37 -12.49 -25.57
N ALA A 16 20.34 -12.66 -24.69
CA ALA A 16 21.60 -11.90 -24.74
C ALA A 16 22.65 -12.64 -25.53
N LEU A 17 23.12 -12.03 -26.61
CA LEU A 17 24.29 -12.45 -27.40
C LEU A 17 25.56 -12.11 -26.62
N THR A 18 26.39 -13.10 -26.34
CA THR A 18 27.73 -12.94 -25.76
C THR A 18 28.74 -12.54 -26.84
N VAL A 19 29.41 -11.42 -26.65
CA VAL A 19 30.63 -11.05 -27.37
C VAL A 19 31.83 -11.39 -26.54
N VAL A 20 32.69 -12.26 -27.01
CA VAL A 20 33.98 -12.64 -26.40
C VAL A 20 35.04 -11.64 -26.85
N ALA A 21 35.63 -10.90 -25.93
CA ALA A 21 36.85 -10.14 -26.17
C ALA A 21 38.00 -10.77 -25.38
N ALA A 22 39.01 -11.22 -26.12
CA ALA A 22 40.26 -11.73 -25.57
C ALA A 22 41.18 -10.60 -25.14
N VAL A 23 41.67 -10.59 -23.89
CA VAL A 23 42.74 -9.74 -23.42
C VAL A 23 43.82 -10.59 -22.76
N SER A 24 45.04 -10.37 -23.21
CA SER A 24 46.30 -11.06 -22.87
C SER A 24 46.74 -10.86 -21.43
N VAL A 25 47.22 -11.95 -20.84
CA VAL A 25 47.76 -12.04 -19.47
C VAL A 25 49.20 -11.53 -19.40
N SER A 26 49.46 -10.55 -18.51
CA SER A 26 50.76 -10.27 -18.00
C SER A 26 50.83 -10.71 -16.52
N CYS A 27 51.81 -11.55 -16.23
CA CYS A 27 52.01 -12.26 -14.96
C CYS A 27 52.80 -11.36 -13.99
N THR A 28 52.16 -10.84 -12.93
CA THR A 28 52.90 -10.34 -11.76
C THR A 28 52.34 -11.02 -10.51
N ARG A 29 53.24 -11.74 -9.84
CA ARG A 29 53.02 -12.44 -8.59
C ARG A 29 52.64 -11.45 -7.49
N ARG A 30 51.39 -11.50 -6.98
CA ARG A 30 50.99 -10.78 -5.77
C ARG A 30 50.58 -11.77 -4.68
N GLU A 31 51.07 -11.51 -3.50
CA GLU A 31 50.83 -12.31 -2.31
C GLU A 31 49.33 -12.42 -1.99
N LYS A 32 48.95 -13.60 -1.49
CA LYS A 32 47.60 -13.98 -1.13
C LYS A 32 47.16 -13.19 0.11
N PRO A 33 46.12 -12.34 0.05
CA PRO A 33 45.55 -11.81 1.27
C PRO A 33 44.82 -12.89 2.04
N ALA A 34 44.95 -12.85 3.38
CA ALA A 34 44.32 -13.76 4.30
C ALA A 34 42.81 -13.88 4.01
N ALA A 35 42.31 -15.11 4.08
CA ALA A 35 40.93 -15.42 3.87
C ALA A 35 40.07 -14.61 4.84
N ALA A 36 39.25 -13.72 4.30
CA ALA A 36 38.15 -13.12 5.04
C ALA A 36 37.22 -14.23 5.51
N ALA A 37 36.87 -14.22 6.78
CA ALA A 37 35.86 -15.12 7.33
C ALA A 37 34.59 -15.05 6.48
N PRO A 38 33.89 -16.17 6.25
CA PRO A 38 32.63 -16.13 5.50
C PRO A 38 31.67 -15.20 6.21
N ALA A 39 31.18 -14.19 5.48
CA ALA A 39 30.07 -13.36 5.95
C ALA A 39 28.92 -14.31 6.33
N ASP A 40 28.45 -14.16 7.55
CA ASP A 40 27.31 -14.90 8.11
C ASP A 40 26.07 -14.67 7.23
N THR A 41 25.81 -15.57 6.30
CA THR A 41 24.71 -15.55 5.34
C THR A 41 23.39 -16.06 5.95
N THR A 42 23.32 -16.19 7.26
CA THR A 42 22.09 -16.47 7.99
C THR A 42 21.41 -15.20 8.47
N ALA A 43 21.11 -14.26 7.57
CA ALA A 43 19.93 -13.43 7.77
C ALA A 43 18.74 -14.38 7.70
N ALA A 44 18.31 -14.91 8.86
CA ALA A 44 17.15 -15.77 8.97
C ALA A 44 15.99 -15.06 8.29
N LEU A 45 15.56 -15.55 7.14
CA LEU A 45 14.42 -15.06 6.39
C LEU A 45 13.24 -15.00 7.37
N ARG A 46 12.89 -13.81 7.85
CA ARG A 46 11.78 -13.65 8.79
C ARG A 46 10.50 -13.98 8.05
N LEU A 47 9.85 -15.07 8.47
CA LEU A 47 8.53 -15.43 7.98
C LEU A 47 7.55 -14.30 8.30
N LYS A 48 6.86 -13.83 7.29
CA LYS A 48 5.76 -12.87 7.41
C LYS A 48 4.44 -13.59 7.21
N GLU A 49 3.38 -13.11 7.83
CA GLU A 49 2.04 -13.66 7.66
C GLU A 49 1.32 -12.94 6.51
N THR A 50 1.13 -13.66 5.41
CA THR A 50 0.27 -13.23 4.28
C THR A 50 -1.12 -13.83 4.51
N THR A 51 -2.17 -13.06 4.31
CA THR A 51 -3.56 -13.52 4.49
C THR A 51 -4.34 -13.42 3.19
N VAL A 52 -5.24 -14.38 2.99
CA VAL A 52 -6.23 -14.35 1.92
C VAL A 52 -7.60 -14.51 2.55
N ARG A 53 -8.47 -13.52 2.37
CA ARG A 53 -9.84 -13.52 2.89
C ARG A 53 -10.83 -13.69 1.75
N ASN A 54 -11.91 -14.42 2.00
CA ASN A 54 -13.05 -14.45 1.10
C ASN A 54 -14.15 -13.53 1.64
N VAL A 55 -14.42 -12.43 0.95
CA VAL A 55 -15.50 -11.50 1.30
C VAL A 55 -16.73 -11.65 0.41
N THR A 56 -16.75 -12.67 -0.46
CA THR A 56 -17.90 -13.02 -1.27
C THR A 56 -18.86 -13.92 -0.48
N ASP A 57 -20.01 -14.15 -1.01
CA ASP A 57 -21.05 -15.04 -0.42
C ASP A 57 -20.95 -16.49 -0.90
N HIS A 58 -19.91 -16.86 -1.67
CA HIS A 58 -19.66 -18.19 -2.19
C HIS A 58 -18.31 -18.74 -1.72
N ALA A 59 -18.19 -20.06 -1.62
CA ALA A 59 -16.90 -20.70 -1.46
C ALA A 59 -16.06 -20.57 -2.73
N ILE A 60 -14.76 -20.29 -2.56
CA ILE A 60 -13.82 -20.10 -3.67
C ILE A 60 -12.75 -21.16 -3.58
N THR A 61 -12.60 -21.94 -4.65
CA THR A 61 -11.48 -22.87 -4.81
C THR A 61 -10.33 -22.16 -5.51
N TYR A 62 -9.15 -22.24 -4.92
CA TYR A 62 -7.93 -21.67 -5.48
C TYR A 62 -6.73 -22.58 -5.24
N ARG A 63 -5.69 -22.40 -6.04
CA ARG A 63 -4.42 -23.09 -5.92
C ARG A 63 -3.36 -22.11 -5.46
N ILE A 64 -2.47 -22.53 -4.54
CA ILE A 64 -1.42 -21.67 -3.98
C ILE A 64 -0.12 -22.43 -3.86
N TYR A 65 1.00 -21.78 -4.17
CA TYR A 65 2.35 -22.35 -4.06
C TYR A 65 3.40 -21.24 -3.93
N PRO A 66 4.58 -21.52 -3.34
CA PRO A 66 5.69 -20.58 -3.33
C PRO A 66 6.20 -20.30 -4.74
N SER A 67 6.45 -19.03 -5.07
CA SER A 67 6.96 -18.64 -6.39
C SER A 67 8.24 -19.40 -6.74
N GLY A 68 8.29 -19.95 -7.95
CA GLY A 68 9.37 -20.82 -8.43
C GLY A 68 9.33 -22.26 -7.95
N LYS A 69 8.28 -22.70 -7.21
CA LYS A 69 8.10 -24.06 -6.71
C LYS A 69 6.70 -24.62 -7.01
N PRO A 70 6.31 -24.76 -8.29
CA PRO A 70 4.97 -25.21 -8.65
C PRO A 70 4.68 -26.67 -8.19
N GLU A 71 5.71 -27.47 -7.88
CA GLU A 71 5.57 -28.79 -7.29
C GLU A 71 5.01 -28.80 -5.87
N ALA A 72 5.09 -27.65 -5.17
CA ALA A 72 4.53 -27.47 -3.82
C ALA A 72 3.10 -26.89 -3.84
N LEU A 73 2.37 -27.07 -4.96
CA LEU A 73 1.03 -26.59 -5.16
C LEU A 73 0.04 -27.24 -4.19
N GLU A 74 -0.70 -26.41 -3.48
CA GLU A 74 -1.84 -26.79 -2.63
C GLU A 74 -3.13 -26.28 -3.27
N THR A 75 -4.16 -27.14 -3.28
CA THR A 75 -5.53 -26.71 -3.61
C THR A 75 -6.29 -26.44 -2.33
N ARG A 76 -6.94 -25.29 -2.24
CA ARG A 76 -7.72 -24.86 -1.08
C ARG A 76 -9.11 -24.43 -1.48
N GLU A 77 -10.03 -24.53 -0.53
CA GLU A 77 -11.36 -23.96 -0.62
C GLU A 77 -11.57 -23.03 0.57
N ILE A 78 -11.90 -21.78 0.29
CA ILE A 78 -12.14 -20.76 1.31
C ILE A 78 -13.62 -20.34 1.30
N GLY A 79 -14.32 -20.62 2.40
CA GLY A 79 -15.74 -20.26 2.55
C GLY A 79 -15.96 -18.76 2.76
N PRO A 80 -17.22 -18.30 2.64
CA PRO A 80 -17.59 -16.90 2.89
C PRO A 80 -17.11 -16.40 4.25
N GLY A 81 -16.47 -15.23 4.28
CA GLY A 81 -15.94 -14.60 5.50
C GLY A 81 -14.68 -15.23 6.08
N ALA A 82 -14.25 -16.40 5.59
CA ALA A 82 -13.07 -17.10 6.10
C ALA A 82 -11.76 -16.38 5.71
N ILE A 83 -10.70 -16.67 6.47
CA ILE A 83 -9.34 -16.13 6.25
C ILE A 83 -8.35 -17.29 6.28
N ASP A 84 -7.63 -17.48 5.19
CA ASP A 84 -6.44 -18.33 5.13
C ASP A 84 -5.19 -17.52 5.48
N ARG A 85 -4.27 -18.15 6.23
CA ARG A 85 -3.04 -17.52 6.73
C ARG A 85 -1.83 -18.33 6.30
N PHE A 86 -0.84 -17.65 5.72
CA PHE A 86 0.37 -18.25 5.18
C PHE A 86 1.60 -17.59 5.80
N ARG A 87 2.44 -18.37 6.48
CA ARG A 87 3.74 -17.89 6.94
C ARG A 87 4.79 -18.16 5.87
N THR A 88 5.23 -17.09 5.23
CA THR A 88 6.18 -17.17 4.12
C THR A 88 7.25 -16.08 4.22
N ALA A 89 8.44 -16.38 3.70
CA ALA A 89 9.51 -15.41 3.52
C ALA A 89 9.62 -14.92 2.08
N GLY A 90 8.95 -15.60 1.13
CA GLY A 90 8.94 -15.28 -0.30
C GLY A 90 7.53 -15.14 -0.84
N THR A 91 7.44 -14.66 -2.06
CA THR A 91 6.19 -14.49 -2.80
C THR A 91 5.45 -15.82 -2.95
N LEU A 92 4.13 -15.79 -2.83
CA LEU A 92 3.23 -16.89 -3.14
C LEU A 92 2.53 -16.62 -4.46
N GLU A 93 2.32 -17.67 -5.24
CA GLU A 93 1.51 -17.63 -6.46
C GLU A 93 0.13 -18.20 -6.14
N VAL A 94 -0.92 -17.51 -6.60
CA VAL A 94 -2.31 -17.91 -6.42
C VAL A 94 -2.99 -18.00 -7.78
N GLU A 95 -3.58 -19.16 -8.06
CA GLU A 95 -4.34 -19.41 -9.29
C GLU A 95 -5.79 -19.71 -8.93
N PHE A 96 -6.73 -19.07 -9.60
CA PHE A 96 -8.16 -19.33 -9.45
C PHE A 96 -8.94 -18.95 -10.71
N SER A 97 -10.20 -19.41 -10.78
CA SER A 97 -11.11 -19.00 -11.85
C SER A 97 -11.94 -17.79 -11.40
N THR A 98 -11.94 -16.75 -12.23
CA THR A 98 -12.81 -15.58 -12.05
C THR A 98 -14.29 -15.87 -12.43
N GLY A 99 -14.60 -17.08 -12.84
CA GLY A 99 -15.85 -17.45 -13.48
C GLY A 99 -15.89 -17.17 -14.99
N LYS A 100 -14.92 -16.41 -15.50
CA LYS A 100 -14.77 -16.12 -16.95
C LYS A 100 -13.44 -16.64 -17.52
N LYS A 101 -12.40 -16.68 -16.71
CA LYS A 101 -11.04 -17.15 -17.08
C LYS A 101 -10.28 -17.53 -15.84
N ASP A 102 -9.27 -18.37 -16.01
CA ASP A 102 -8.27 -18.62 -14.97
C ASP A 102 -7.24 -17.50 -14.95
N VAL A 103 -6.84 -17.11 -13.75
CA VAL A 103 -5.88 -16.02 -13.49
C VAL A 103 -4.81 -16.49 -12.51
N LEU A 104 -3.64 -15.85 -12.60
CA LEU A 104 -2.50 -16.06 -11.72
C LEU A 104 -2.11 -14.72 -11.10
N TYR A 105 -1.98 -14.68 -9.78
CA TYR A 105 -1.53 -13.54 -9.00
C TYR A 105 -0.34 -13.88 -8.13
N SER A 106 0.59 -12.93 -8.00
CA SER A 106 1.71 -13.01 -7.07
C SER A 106 1.40 -12.22 -5.81
N LEU A 107 1.49 -12.86 -4.65
CA LEU A 107 1.22 -12.31 -3.33
C LEU A 107 2.51 -12.01 -2.59
N ASP A 108 2.70 -10.77 -2.17
CA ASP A 108 3.87 -10.35 -1.40
C ASP A 108 3.82 -10.84 0.04
N PRO A 109 4.97 -11.25 0.62
CA PRO A 109 5.03 -11.68 2.01
C PRO A 109 4.60 -10.61 3.00
N GLY A 110 3.63 -10.92 3.85
CA GLY A 110 3.15 -10.03 4.90
C GLY A 110 2.02 -9.11 4.48
N SER A 111 1.51 -9.25 3.26
CA SER A 111 0.39 -8.45 2.78
C SER A 111 -0.94 -9.19 2.90
N PRO A 112 -2.03 -8.48 3.25
CA PRO A 112 -3.38 -9.02 3.21
C PRO A 112 -3.94 -8.96 1.80
N TYR A 113 -4.71 -9.97 1.43
CA TYR A 113 -5.46 -10.05 0.17
C TYR A 113 -6.88 -10.50 0.42
N SER A 114 -7.79 -10.18 -0.51
CA SER A 114 -9.16 -10.65 -0.43
C SER A 114 -9.76 -10.95 -1.80
N PHE A 115 -10.50 -12.06 -1.89
CA PHE A 115 -11.40 -12.32 -3.00
C PHE A 115 -12.63 -11.43 -2.86
N ARG A 116 -12.95 -10.69 -3.90
CA ARG A 116 -14.10 -9.78 -3.96
C ARG A 116 -14.78 -9.88 -5.32
N TYR A 117 -16.00 -9.35 -5.39
CA TYR A 117 -16.63 -9.13 -6.68
C TYR A 117 -16.04 -7.91 -7.39
N ASP A 118 -15.53 -8.11 -8.63
CA ASP A 118 -15.25 -7.04 -9.57
C ASP A 118 -16.50 -6.77 -10.39
N GLN A 119 -17.05 -5.57 -10.30
CA GLN A 119 -18.22 -5.12 -11.05
C GLN A 119 -19.42 -6.11 -11.04
N GLY A 120 -19.78 -6.58 -9.86
CA GLY A 120 -21.06 -7.23 -9.58
C GLY A 120 -21.03 -8.76 -9.52
N THR A 121 -20.40 -9.48 -10.41
CA THR A 121 -20.49 -10.95 -10.45
C THR A 121 -19.17 -11.70 -10.71
N THR A 122 -18.15 -11.01 -11.19
CA THR A 122 -16.85 -11.61 -11.45
C THR A 122 -16.02 -11.57 -10.20
N ILE A 123 -15.52 -12.71 -9.72
CA ILE A 123 -14.62 -12.76 -8.56
C ILE A 123 -13.22 -12.39 -9.02
N ASP A 124 -12.54 -11.54 -8.26
CA ASP A 124 -11.13 -11.22 -8.46
C ASP A 124 -10.40 -11.11 -7.11
N LEU A 125 -9.05 -11.10 -7.14
CA LEU A 125 -8.20 -11.02 -5.96
C LEU A 125 -7.63 -9.61 -5.85
N PHE A 126 -7.83 -8.98 -4.70
CA PHE A 126 -7.40 -7.61 -4.43
C PHE A 126 -6.43 -7.58 -3.24
N LEU A 127 -5.53 -6.62 -3.25
CA LEU A 127 -4.74 -6.27 -2.07
C LEU A 127 -5.68 -5.61 -1.03
N GLY A 128 -5.52 -5.97 0.24
CA GLY A 128 -6.37 -5.53 1.34
C GLY A 128 -7.34 -6.62 1.82
N SER A 129 -7.75 -6.53 3.07
CA SER A 129 -8.57 -7.56 3.74
C SER A 129 -9.97 -7.09 4.12
N HIS A 130 -10.41 -5.90 3.67
CA HIS A 130 -11.71 -5.39 4.08
C HIS A 130 -12.84 -6.33 3.63
N GLY A 131 -13.72 -6.64 4.55
CA GLY A 131 -14.86 -7.54 4.33
C GLY A 131 -16.20 -6.83 4.21
N ARG A 132 -16.21 -5.54 3.83
CA ARG A 132 -17.44 -4.72 3.82
C ARG A 132 -18.01 -4.65 2.42
N SER A 133 -19.21 -5.21 2.25
CA SER A 133 -19.98 -5.12 1.00
C SER A 133 -20.74 -3.79 0.85
N ASP A 134 -20.80 -2.98 1.93
CA ASP A 134 -21.56 -1.73 2.02
C ASP A 134 -20.70 -0.46 1.85
N ALA A 135 -19.44 -0.63 1.49
CA ALA A 135 -18.48 0.47 1.45
C ALA A 135 -17.73 0.51 0.12
N VAL A 136 -17.37 1.73 -0.30
CA VAL A 136 -16.65 1.96 -1.55
C VAL A 136 -15.16 1.75 -1.34
N ASP A 137 -14.56 0.88 -2.14
CA ASP A 137 -13.11 0.70 -2.18
C ASP A 137 -12.49 1.88 -2.96
N LEU A 138 -11.78 2.75 -2.26
CA LEU A 138 -11.24 3.98 -2.84
C LEU A 138 -9.90 3.78 -3.55
N ALA A 139 -9.07 2.84 -3.09
CA ALA A 139 -7.78 2.51 -3.70
C ALA A 139 -7.24 1.18 -3.15
N PRO A 140 -6.41 0.45 -3.91
CA PRO A 140 -5.61 -0.64 -3.35
C PRO A 140 -4.62 -0.08 -2.34
N TRP A 141 -4.35 -0.82 -1.26
CA TRP A 141 -3.34 -0.40 -0.31
C TRP A 141 -1.94 -0.44 -0.92
N VAL A 142 -1.32 0.73 -1.04
CA VAL A 142 0.08 0.92 -1.42
C VAL A 142 0.68 1.92 -0.42
N PRO A 143 1.69 1.51 0.35
CA PRO A 143 2.25 2.39 1.38
C PRO A 143 2.99 3.58 0.76
N THR A 144 2.70 4.79 1.23
CA THR A 144 3.48 5.99 0.86
C THR A 144 4.91 5.87 1.40
N PRO A 145 5.96 6.01 0.56
CA PRO A 145 7.35 5.99 1.02
C PRO A 145 7.63 7.05 2.09
N GLN A 146 8.50 6.75 3.05
CA GLN A 146 8.73 7.67 4.18
C GLN A 146 9.25 9.05 3.76
N PRO A 147 10.17 9.22 2.77
CA PRO A 147 10.57 10.55 2.29
C PRO A 147 9.40 11.36 1.75
N VAL A 148 8.44 10.70 1.10
CA VAL A 148 7.23 11.35 0.58
C VAL A 148 6.30 11.78 1.70
N VAL A 149 6.09 10.91 2.72
CA VAL A 149 5.34 11.26 3.94
C VAL A 149 5.92 12.50 4.59
N ASP A 150 7.23 12.49 4.82
CA ASP A 150 7.95 13.59 5.45
C ASP A 150 7.74 14.89 4.69
N ARG A 151 7.86 14.83 3.36
CA ARG A 151 7.71 16.01 2.52
C ARG A 151 6.27 16.50 2.41
N MET A 152 5.28 15.61 2.35
CA MET A 152 3.87 15.98 2.40
C MET A 152 3.54 16.81 3.66
N LEU A 153 4.02 16.35 4.82
CA LEU A 153 3.78 17.04 6.09
C LEU A 153 4.50 18.40 6.17
N GLU A 154 5.72 18.50 5.64
CA GLU A 154 6.47 19.76 5.54
C GLU A 154 5.76 20.77 4.64
N LEU A 155 5.36 20.36 3.43
CA LEU A 155 4.67 21.22 2.46
C LEU A 155 3.31 21.68 2.99
N ALA A 156 2.59 20.80 3.69
CA ALA A 156 1.36 21.15 4.36
C ALA A 156 1.60 22.03 5.62
N GLN A 157 2.86 22.32 6.00
CA GLN A 157 3.23 23.12 7.17
C GLN A 157 2.53 22.63 8.44
N VAL A 158 2.59 21.31 8.68
CA VAL A 158 1.94 20.68 9.82
C VAL A 158 2.55 21.15 11.13
N THR A 159 1.72 21.45 12.13
CA THR A 159 2.12 21.89 13.46
C THR A 159 1.33 21.18 14.56
N SER A 160 1.72 21.34 15.82
CA SER A 160 0.99 20.80 16.98
C SER A 160 -0.41 21.38 17.19
N LYS A 161 -0.76 22.45 16.47
CA LYS A 161 -2.10 23.08 16.53
C LYS A 161 -3.06 22.46 15.52
N ASP A 162 -2.56 21.64 14.63
CA ASP A 162 -3.35 21.02 13.57
C ASP A 162 -4.09 19.77 14.06
N VAL A 163 -5.13 19.42 13.33
CA VAL A 163 -5.79 18.12 13.37
C VAL A 163 -5.64 17.53 11.98
N LEU A 164 -4.83 16.48 11.87
CA LEU A 164 -4.55 15.83 10.60
C LEU A 164 -5.49 14.63 10.41
N TYR A 165 -6.14 14.57 9.28
CA TYR A 165 -6.88 13.40 8.83
C TYR A 165 -6.17 12.73 7.66
N ASP A 166 -6.03 11.40 7.71
CA ASP A 166 -5.50 10.58 6.63
C ASP A 166 -6.60 9.63 6.15
N VAL A 167 -7.03 9.82 4.91
CA VAL A 167 -8.16 9.08 4.32
C VAL A 167 -7.63 7.96 3.46
N GLY A 168 -7.90 6.72 3.86
CA GLY A 168 -7.22 5.54 3.36
C GLY A 168 -5.86 5.38 4.06
N CYS A 169 -5.85 5.44 5.40
CA CYS A 169 -4.62 5.57 6.18
C CYS A 169 -3.71 4.34 6.16
N GLY A 170 -4.21 3.19 5.70
CA GLY A 170 -3.44 1.94 5.66
C GLY A 170 -2.85 1.60 7.03
N ASP A 171 -1.53 1.52 7.11
CA ASP A 171 -0.79 1.20 8.34
C ASP A 171 -0.57 2.40 9.29
N GLY A 172 -1.19 3.54 9.00
CA GLY A 172 -1.20 4.73 9.85
C GLY A 172 0.05 5.61 9.78
N ARG A 173 1.01 5.30 8.87
CA ARG A 173 2.34 5.95 8.84
C ARG A 173 2.30 7.46 8.74
N ILE A 174 1.39 8.06 7.97
CA ILE A 174 1.27 9.51 7.82
C ILE A 174 0.84 10.14 9.14
N VAL A 175 -0.23 9.61 9.74
CA VAL A 175 -0.77 10.09 11.02
C VAL A 175 0.25 9.95 12.15
N ILE A 176 0.92 8.79 12.23
CA ILE A 176 1.95 8.50 13.23
C ILE A 176 3.15 9.42 13.07
N THR A 177 3.61 9.65 11.82
CA THR A 177 4.72 10.55 11.54
C THR A 177 4.39 11.99 11.94
N ALA A 178 3.16 12.46 11.64
CA ALA A 178 2.69 13.78 12.03
C ALA A 178 2.69 13.94 13.56
N ALA A 179 2.16 12.98 14.29
CA ALA A 179 2.14 13.00 15.75
C ALA A 179 3.55 13.00 16.33
N ARG A 180 4.45 12.14 15.86
CA ARG A 180 5.84 12.05 16.36
C ARG A 180 6.65 13.30 16.09
N ARG A 181 6.57 13.87 14.88
CA ARG A 181 7.46 14.98 14.47
C ARG A 181 6.95 16.33 14.91
N TYR A 182 5.64 16.51 14.91
CA TYR A 182 5.02 17.82 15.11
C TYR A 182 4.12 17.91 16.35
N GLY A 183 3.87 16.79 17.04
CA GLY A 183 2.93 16.76 18.16
C GLY A 183 1.47 16.96 17.72
N THR A 184 1.16 16.70 16.46
CA THR A 184 -0.16 16.89 15.85
C THR A 184 -1.13 15.84 16.35
N ARG A 185 -2.38 16.23 16.63
CA ARG A 185 -3.47 15.27 16.78
C ARG A 185 -3.82 14.69 15.41
N GLY A 186 -4.05 13.37 15.33
CA GLY A 186 -4.29 12.72 14.07
C GLY A 186 -5.44 11.72 14.09
N VAL A 187 -6.12 11.60 12.96
CA VAL A 187 -7.17 10.61 12.71
C VAL A 187 -6.87 9.89 11.41
N GLY A 188 -6.70 8.58 11.48
CA GLY A 188 -6.62 7.71 10.32
C GLY A 188 -7.96 7.04 10.07
N ILE A 189 -8.42 7.05 8.83
CA ILE A 189 -9.65 6.38 8.41
C ILE A 189 -9.27 5.36 7.35
N ASP A 190 -9.67 4.12 7.57
CA ASP A 190 -9.52 3.06 6.57
C ASP A 190 -10.75 2.17 6.57
N ILE A 191 -11.05 1.60 5.43
CA ILE A 191 -12.17 0.66 5.30
C ILE A 191 -11.82 -0.71 5.86
N ASP A 192 -10.53 -1.07 5.88
CA ASP A 192 -10.03 -2.37 6.31
C ASP A 192 -9.77 -2.41 7.82
N PRO A 193 -10.56 -3.18 8.60
CA PRO A 193 -10.30 -3.34 10.03
C PRO A 193 -8.92 -3.89 10.37
N ALA A 194 -8.31 -4.69 9.47
CA ALA A 194 -6.96 -5.23 9.69
C ALA A 194 -5.91 -4.12 9.58
N MET A 195 -6.09 -3.16 8.68
CA MET A 195 -5.24 -1.98 8.60
C MET A 195 -5.38 -1.09 9.83
N ILE A 196 -6.59 -0.93 10.35
CA ILE A 196 -6.82 -0.20 11.61
C ILE A 196 -6.10 -0.87 12.78
N GLU A 197 -6.24 -2.18 12.94
CA GLU A 197 -5.51 -2.94 13.98
C GLU A 197 -3.99 -2.77 13.83
N GLN A 198 -3.48 -2.81 12.60
CA GLN A 198 -2.06 -2.58 12.33
C GLN A 198 -1.62 -1.16 12.68
N SER A 199 -2.43 -0.16 12.31
CA SER A 199 -2.18 1.26 12.64
C SER A 199 -2.12 1.51 14.14
N GLU A 200 -3.02 0.91 14.91
CA GLU A 200 -3.02 1.00 16.38
C GLU A 200 -1.75 0.39 16.99
N LYS A 201 -1.33 -0.78 16.51
CA LYS A 201 -0.07 -1.41 16.92
C LYS A 201 1.14 -0.53 16.60
N ASN A 202 1.16 0.05 15.40
CA ASN A 202 2.24 0.94 14.97
C ASN A 202 2.28 2.23 15.81
N ALA A 203 1.12 2.80 16.15
CA ALA A 203 1.02 3.99 17.01
C ALA A 203 1.52 3.71 18.42
N ALA A 204 1.15 2.57 19.01
CA ALA A 204 1.63 2.14 20.32
C ALA A 204 3.16 1.92 20.32
N ALA A 205 3.67 1.25 19.27
CA ALA A 205 5.12 1.06 19.11
C ALA A 205 5.88 2.38 18.95
N ALA A 206 5.23 3.39 18.37
CA ALA A 206 5.79 4.74 18.20
C ALA A 206 5.59 5.64 19.43
N GLY A 207 4.81 5.24 20.44
CA GLY A 207 4.51 6.02 21.66
C GLY A 207 3.60 7.22 21.42
N VAL A 208 2.73 7.16 20.41
CA VAL A 208 1.83 8.26 20.02
C VAL A 208 0.34 7.89 20.12
N GLU A 209 0.00 6.74 20.68
CA GLU A 209 -1.35 6.21 20.78
C GLU A 209 -2.36 7.14 21.46
N ARG A 210 -1.88 8.08 22.28
CA ARG A 210 -2.72 9.09 22.94
C ARG A 210 -3.02 10.31 22.07
N GLN A 211 -2.28 10.49 20.97
CA GLN A 211 -2.39 11.64 20.07
C GLN A 211 -3.15 11.30 18.80
N VAL A 212 -3.27 10.02 18.50
CA VAL A 212 -3.87 9.54 17.26
C VAL A 212 -5.02 8.58 17.55
N ARG A 213 -5.95 8.49 16.61
CA ARG A 213 -7.01 7.47 16.61
C ARG A 213 -7.19 6.92 15.20
N PHE A 214 -7.63 5.68 15.10
CA PHE A 214 -7.90 5.03 13.83
C PHE A 214 -9.34 4.52 13.82
N ILE A 215 -10.01 4.61 12.67
CA ILE A 215 -11.45 4.33 12.55
C ILE A 215 -11.68 3.45 11.33
N ALA A 216 -12.23 2.25 11.57
CA ALA A 216 -12.64 1.35 10.49
C ALA A 216 -14.00 1.80 9.93
N MET A 217 -14.00 2.54 8.80
CA MET A 217 -15.22 3.03 8.17
C MET A 217 -15.05 3.37 6.70
N ASP A 218 -16.17 3.45 5.99
CA ASP A 218 -16.20 4.04 4.65
C ASP A 218 -15.92 5.55 4.75
N ALA A 219 -14.82 5.96 4.16
CA ALA A 219 -14.34 7.33 4.23
C ALA A 219 -15.31 8.35 3.58
N THR A 220 -16.13 7.91 2.63
CA THR A 220 -17.17 8.78 2.02
C THR A 220 -18.26 9.19 3.01
N LYS A 221 -18.37 8.49 4.15
CA LYS A 221 -19.33 8.75 5.22
C LYS A 221 -18.70 9.39 6.46
N ALA A 222 -17.41 9.71 6.38
CA ALA A 222 -16.66 10.24 7.51
C ALA A 222 -17.04 11.68 7.87
N ASP A 223 -16.98 12.01 9.15
CA ASP A 223 -16.94 13.39 9.61
C ASP A 223 -15.48 13.84 9.73
N ILE A 224 -15.08 14.74 8.84
CA ILE A 224 -13.75 15.36 8.80
C ILE A 224 -13.78 16.86 9.10
N SER A 225 -14.88 17.36 9.69
CA SER A 225 -15.12 18.80 9.94
C SER A 225 -14.10 19.45 10.90
N GLU A 226 -13.43 18.63 11.73
CA GLU A 226 -12.34 19.08 12.60
C GLU A 226 -10.99 19.21 11.86
N ALA A 227 -10.86 18.64 10.66
CA ALA A 227 -9.59 18.60 9.95
C ALA A 227 -9.09 20.00 9.58
N THR A 228 -7.82 20.26 9.89
CA THR A 228 -7.07 21.41 9.38
C THR A 228 -6.10 20.99 8.28
N VAL A 229 -5.71 19.72 8.28
CA VAL A 229 -4.93 19.08 7.23
C VAL A 229 -5.56 17.74 6.88
N VAL A 230 -5.69 17.46 5.58
CA VAL A 230 -6.12 16.16 5.06
C VAL A 230 -5.03 15.61 4.15
N CYS A 231 -4.69 14.33 4.32
CA CYS A 231 -3.81 13.60 3.42
C CYS A 231 -4.62 12.59 2.62
N LEU A 232 -4.27 12.43 1.34
CA LEU A 232 -4.93 11.52 0.41
C LEU A 232 -3.87 10.80 -0.44
N TYR A 233 -3.94 9.48 -0.51
CA TYR A 233 -3.26 8.69 -1.51
C TYR A 233 -4.26 7.73 -2.17
N LEU A 234 -5.19 8.30 -2.89
CA LEU A 234 -6.30 7.60 -3.54
C LEU A 234 -6.21 7.77 -5.06
N LEU A 235 -6.92 6.92 -5.80
CA LEU A 235 -7.03 7.06 -7.25
C LEU A 235 -7.76 8.36 -7.66
N PRO A 236 -7.55 8.88 -8.88
CA PRO A 236 -8.19 10.13 -9.32
C PRO A 236 -9.71 10.11 -9.21
N GLU A 237 -10.36 9.00 -9.57
CA GLU A 237 -11.80 8.80 -9.44
C GLU A 237 -12.26 8.83 -7.97
N SER A 238 -11.47 8.29 -7.07
CA SER A 238 -11.72 8.30 -5.63
C SER A 238 -11.53 9.69 -5.04
N ASN A 239 -10.51 10.43 -5.48
CA ASN A 239 -10.34 11.83 -5.12
C ASN A 239 -11.53 12.69 -5.61
N ALA A 240 -12.05 12.41 -6.81
CA ALA A 240 -13.26 13.07 -7.32
C ALA A 240 -14.49 12.73 -6.46
N LEU A 241 -14.60 11.49 -5.99
CA LEU A 241 -15.68 11.05 -5.10
C LEU A 241 -15.60 11.72 -3.72
N MET A 242 -14.38 11.92 -3.19
CA MET A 242 -14.15 12.58 -1.90
C MET A 242 -14.35 14.09 -1.96
N ARG A 243 -14.25 14.71 -3.14
CA ARG A 243 -14.32 16.17 -3.28
C ARG A 243 -15.57 16.81 -2.65
N PRO A 244 -16.80 16.34 -2.85
CA PRO A 244 -17.98 16.93 -2.22
C PRO A 244 -17.90 16.96 -0.69
N LEU A 245 -17.35 15.91 -0.08
CA LEU A 245 -17.15 15.83 1.37
C LEU A 245 -16.12 16.87 1.84
N LEU A 246 -14.97 16.96 1.13
CA LEU A 246 -13.96 17.98 1.40
C LEU A 246 -14.52 19.41 1.29
N GLU A 247 -15.35 19.66 0.27
CA GLU A 247 -16.00 20.95 0.05
C GLU A 247 -17.03 21.29 1.12
N ALA A 248 -17.81 20.33 1.57
CA ALA A 248 -18.86 20.55 2.56
C ALA A 248 -18.30 20.75 3.98
N GLN A 249 -17.23 20.04 4.34
CA GLN A 249 -16.83 19.93 5.74
C GLN A 249 -15.55 20.73 6.07
N LEU A 250 -14.62 20.90 5.13
CA LEU A 250 -13.38 21.61 5.43
C LEU A 250 -13.59 23.11 5.58
N ARG A 251 -13.00 23.68 6.61
CA ARG A 251 -12.99 25.11 6.86
C ARG A 251 -12.09 25.85 5.86
N PRO A 252 -12.34 27.15 5.61
CA PRO A 252 -11.40 27.99 4.85
C PRO A 252 -9.98 27.91 5.44
N LYS A 253 -8.97 27.84 4.56
CA LYS A 253 -7.55 27.66 4.88
C LYS A 253 -7.14 26.25 5.36
N SER A 254 -8.03 25.27 5.41
CA SER A 254 -7.62 23.88 5.53
C SER A 254 -6.76 23.47 4.33
N ARG A 255 -5.77 22.64 4.58
CA ARG A 255 -4.81 22.17 3.57
C ARG A 255 -5.10 20.72 3.23
N VAL A 256 -4.99 20.38 1.94
CA VAL A 256 -5.13 18.99 1.47
C VAL A 256 -3.86 18.62 0.71
N ALA A 257 -3.14 17.62 1.17
CA ALA A 257 -1.94 17.09 0.53
C ALA A 257 -2.27 15.75 -0.13
N CYS A 258 -2.10 15.69 -1.44
CA CYS A 258 -2.35 14.48 -2.22
C CYS A 258 -1.04 13.90 -2.73
N HIS A 259 -0.89 12.58 -2.61
CA HIS A 259 0.22 11.83 -3.15
C HIS A 259 -0.16 11.27 -4.53
N ASN A 260 0.68 11.50 -5.53
CA ASN A 260 0.62 11.04 -6.92
C ASN A 260 -0.61 11.44 -7.75
N TYR A 261 -1.74 11.75 -7.14
CA TYR A 261 -2.98 12.00 -7.88
C TYR A 261 -3.64 13.30 -7.45
N THR A 262 -4.13 14.05 -8.44
CA THR A 262 -4.84 15.31 -8.24
C THR A 262 -6.28 15.10 -7.77
N ILE A 263 -6.91 16.18 -7.30
CA ILE A 263 -8.36 16.23 -7.03
C ILE A 263 -9.03 16.85 -8.25
N PRO A 264 -9.72 16.07 -9.10
CA PRO A 264 -10.43 16.62 -10.26
C PRO A 264 -11.44 17.70 -9.87
N GLY A 265 -11.37 18.87 -10.55
CA GLY A 265 -12.22 20.03 -10.26
C GLY A 265 -11.71 20.93 -9.14
N TRP A 266 -10.50 20.69 -8.61
CA TRP A 266 -9.83 21.56 -7.63
C TRP A 266 -8.58 22.26 -8.18
N GLU A 267 -8.43 22.34 -9.49
CA GLU A 267 -7.29 22.97 -10.15
C GLU A 267 -7.04 24.40 -9.65
N SER A 268 -8.13 25.17 -9.43
CA SER A 268 -8.06 26.55 -8.90
C SER A 268 -7.66 26.65 -7.41
N LYS A 269 -7.71 25.55 -6.66
CA LYS A 269 -7.33 25.48 -5.25
C LYS A 269 -5.91 24.92 -5.06
N GLN A 270 -5.31 24.41 -6.12
CA GLN A 270 -3.96 23.88 -6.08
C GLN A 270 -2.95 25.02 -5.95
N VAL A 271 -2.15 24.98 -4.91
CA VAL A 271 -1.17 26.03 -4.59
C VAL A 271 0.27 25.58 -4.86
N LEU A 272 0.51 24.25 -4.97
CA LEU A 272 1.84 23.70 -5.20
C LEU A 272 1.76 22.32 -5.82
N THR A 273 2.77 22.01 -6.65
CA THR A 273 3.14 20.66 -7.06
C THR A 273 4.63 20.48 -6.83
N GLU A 274 5.03 19.36 -6.24
CA GLU A 274 6.44 19.03 -6.06
C GLU A 274 6.69 17.56 -6.40
N THR A 275 7.87 17.28 -6.96
CA THR A 275 8.36 15.92 -7.20
C THR A 275 9.35 15.54 -6.12
N VAL A 276 9.17 14.37 -5.51
CA VAL A 276 10.01 13.80 -4.45
C VAL A 276 10.49 12.43 -4.87
N LYS A 277 11.75 12.11 -4.63
CA LYS A 277 12.27 10.75 -4.85
C LYS A 277 12.12 9.93 -3.58
N ASP A 278 11.71 8.68 -3.77
CA ASP A 278 11.74 7.68 -2.69
C ASP A 278 13.16 7.12 -2.47
N GLU A 279 13.27 6.14 -1.56
CA GLU A 279 14.53 5.47 -1.23
C GLU A 279 15.12 4.68 -2.40
N ASN A 280 14.31 4.34 -3.40
CA ASN A 280 14.70 3.61 -4.61
C ASN A 280 15.02 4.55 -5.77
N GLY A 281 14.82 5.86 -5.60
CA GLY A 281 15.00 6.88 -6.62
C GLY A 281 13.81 7.04 -7.58
N GLU A 282 12.66 6.44 -7.26
CA GLU A 282 11.42 6.60 -8.02
C GLU A 282 10.78 7.96 -7.73
N ASP A 283 10.22 8.58 -8.77
CA ASP A 283 9.58 9.89 -8.66
C ASP A 283 8.14 9.77 -8.16
N HIS A 284 7.84 10.53 -7.12
CA HIS A 284 6.50 10.71 -6.55
C HIS A 284 6.09 12.17 -6.64
N TYR A 285 4.81 12.41 -6.85
CA TYR A 285 4.26 13.76 -6.98
C TYR A 285 3.43 14.11 -5.75
N ILE A 286 3.63 15.32 -5.21
CA ILE A 286 2.82 15.86 -4.13
C ILE A 286 2.06 17.07 -4.67
N TYR A 287 0.75 17.07 -4.49
CA TYR A 287 -0.13 18.19 -4.84
C TYR A 287 -0.70 18.78 -3.55
N LEU A 288 -0.51 20.07 -3.34
CA LEU A 288 -1.05 20.78 -2.18
C LEU A 288 -2.18 21.70 -2.60
N TYR A 289 -3.29 21.62 -1.89
CA TYR A 289 -4.48 22.42 -2.06
C TYR A 289 -4.80 23.22 -0.79
N VAL A 290 -5.42 24.38 -0.94
CA VAL A 290 -5.98 25.19 0.14
C VAL A 290 -7.47 25.41 -0.10
N ARG A 291 -8.29 25.06 0.93
CA ARG A 291 -9.75 25.19 0.90
C ARG A 291 -10.19 26.66 1.03
#